data_b534724a1d3d2087551acbf1876ac07a
#
_entry.id   b534724a1d3d2087551acbf1876ac07a
#
_cell.length_a   1.000
_cell.length_b   1.000
_cell.length_c   1.000
_cell.angle_alpha   90.00
_cell.angle_beta   90.00
_cell.angle_gamma   90.00
#
_symmetry.space_group_name_H-M   'P 1'
#
loop_
_entity.id
_entity.type
_entity.pdbx_description
1 polymer ?
#
loop_
_entity_poly.entity_id
_entity_poly.type
_entity_poly.pdbx_seq_one_letter_code
_entity_poly.pdbx_strand_id
1 'polypeptide(L)'
;LILDDIIEMKKIRVEKRKKEIPMKELEKQALFRVENEVEASFRNPFIKVLRKDGLSVIGEFKKASPSKGIIVEDFNIKEILNYYTYIGIDVFSILTEEDFFLGCDDYLKEIRKISHTPILRKDFIIDFYQIYESKVLGANGILLIASVLGERLGEFYKEAKRFNLEPLVEIHNKAELDLALKYDCEIIGVNNRDLKNFNVSLDITKELIRCIPKDKIIIAESGIMSIEDLNVIKEYGVDGVLIGELFMRKINDSEFKAKYKEFRNNK
;
A
#
# COMPACT_ATOMS: atom_id res chain seq x y z
N LEU A 1 12.27 12.22 -15.17
CA LEU A 1 12.16 12.03 -13.70
C LEU A 1 12.04 10.55 -13.41
N ILE A 2 12.47 10.11 -12.23
CA ILE A 2 12.46 8.66 -11.86
C ILE A 2 11.07 8.04 -11.97
N LEU A 3 10.01 8.78 -11.69
CA LEU A 3 8.64 8.30 -11.85
C LEU A 3 8.32 7.97 -13.32
N ASP A 4 8.78 8.80 -14.25
CA ASP A 4 8.57 8.58 -15.68
C ASP A 4 9.28 7.30 -16.13
N ASP A 5 10.52 7.08 -15.65
CA ASP A 5 11.30 5.87 -15.95
C ASP A 5 10.61 4.61 -15.40
N ILE A 6 10.07 4.69 -14.16
CA ILE A 6 9.30 3.59 -13.56
C ILE A 6 8.06 3.27 -14.41
N ILE A 7 7.32 4.29 -14.83
CA ILE A 7 6.10 4.11 -15.63
C ILE A 7 6.42 3.51 -17.00
N GLU A 8 7.49 3.95 -17.66
CA GLU A 8 7.90 3.37 -18.96
C GLU A 8 8.32 1.90 -18.81
N MET A 9 9.11 1.55 -17.81
CA MET A 9 9.45 0.15 -17.55
C MET A 9 8.21 -0.68 -17.21
N LYS A 10 7.28 -0.12 -16.44
CA LYS A 10 6.02 -0.81 -16.10
C LYS A 10 5.18 -1.10 -17.33
N LYS A 11 5.07 -0.18 -18.29
CA LYS A 11 4.39 -0.42 -19.58
C LYS A 11 4.98 -1.62 -20.31
N ILE A 12 6.30 -1.68 -20.41
CA ILE A 12 7.01 -2.79 -21.07
C ILE A 12 6.69 -4.12 -20.38
N ARG A 13 6.71 -4.15 -19.04
CA ARG A 13 6.43 -5.36 -18.27
C ARG A 13 4.98 -5.81 -18.41
N VAL A 14 4.03 -4.89 -18.35
CA VAL A 14 2.60 -5.21 -18.54
C VAL A 14 2.36 -5.79 -19.92
N GLU A 15 2.93 -5.20 -20.97
CA GLU A 15 2.79 -5.73 -22.34
C GLU A 15 3.44 -7.12 -22.51
N LYS A 16 4.56 -7.38 -21.82
CA LYS A 16 5.15 -8.73 -21.78
C LYS A 16 4.21 -9.72 -21.10
N ARG A 17 3.67 -9.40 -19.93
CA ARG A 17 2.74 -10.26 -19.17
C ARG A 17 1.45 -10.55 -19.94
N LYS A 18 0.90 -9.58 -20.68
CA LYS A 18 -0.27 -9.76 -21.55
C LYS A 18 -0.03 -10.79 -22.68
N LYS A 19 1.24 -10.97 -23.11
CA LYS A 19 1.60 -12.02 -24.08
C LYS A 19 1.68 -13.41 -23.44
N GLU A 20 2.05 -13.48 -22.15
CA GLU A 20 2.13 -14.73 -21.40
C GLU A 20 0.73 -15.21 -20.99
N ILE A 21 -0.09 -14.31 -20.46
CA ILE A 21 -1.49 -14.55 -20.08
C ILE A 21 -2.34 -13.44 -20.69
N PRO A 22 -3.17 -13.74 -21.72
CA PRO A 22 -4.04 -12.74 -22.32
C PRO A 22 -4.99 -12.10 -21.32
N MET A 23 -5.24 -10.79 -21.47
CA MET A 23 -6.07 -9.99 -20.55
C MET A 23 -7.43 -10.63 -20.23
N LYS A 24 -8.13 -11.16 -21.25
CA LYS A 24 -9.44 -11.82 -21.09
C LYS A 24 -9.37 -13.09 -20.23
N GLU A 25 -8.28 -13.83 -20.34
CA GLU A 25 -8.06 -15.02 -19.53
C GLU A 25 -7.78 -14.66 -18.07
N LEU A 26 -6.95 -13.64 -17.86
CA LEU A 26 -6.64 -13.15 -16.51
C LEU A 26 -7.88 -12.53 -15.83
N GLU A 27 -8.69 -11.77 -16.58
CA GLU A 27 -9.96 -11.23 -16.08
C GLU A 27 -10.91 -12.36 -15.63
N LYS A 28 -11.05 -13.43 -16.45
CA LYS A 28 -11.84 -14.59 -16.10
C LYS A 28 -11.36 -15.28 -14.82
N GLN A 29 -10.04 -15.44 -14.66
CA GLN A 29 -9.45 -15.98 -13.43
C GLN A 29 -9.74 -15.09 -12.22
N ALA A 30 -9.66 -13.77 -12.38
CA ALA A 30 -9.96 -12.81 -11.33
C ALA A 30 -11.45 -12.84 -10.94
N LEU A 31 -12.38 -12.92 -11.91
CA LEU A 31 -13.81 -13.09 -11.66
C LEU A 31 -14.11 -14.38 -10.92
N PHE A 32 -13.51 -15.49 -11.31
CA PHE A 32 -13.65 -16.76 -10.61
C PHE A 32 -13.21 -16.66 -9.14
N ARG A 33 -12.16 -15.87 -8.85
CA ARG A 33 -11.74 -15.58 -7.47
C ARG A 33 -12.81 -14.81 -6.70
N VAL A 34 -13.41 -13.78 -7.31
CA VAL A 34 -14.47 -12.99 -6.67
C VAL A 34 -15.67 -13.86 -6.34
N GLU A 35 -16.13 -14.70 -7.27
CA GLU A 35 -17.29 -15.59 -7.12
C GLU A 35 -17.08 -16.66 -6.05
N ASN A 36 -15.82 -17.08 -5.83
CA ASN A 36 -15.47 -18.11 -4.83
C ASN A 36 -14.94 -17.52 -3.51
N GLU A 37 -14.88 -16.22 -3.37
CA GLU A 37 -14.68 -15.60 -2.05
C GLU A 37 -15.93 -15.85 -1.22
N VAL A 38 -15.81 -16.82 -0.29
CA VAL A 38 -16.89 -17.26 0.60
C VAL A 38 -17.56 -16.03 1.23
N GLU A 39 -18.87 -16.03 1.29
CA GLU A 39 -19.81 -15.02 1.88
C GLU A 39 -19.45 -14.53 3.30
N ALA A 40 -18.25 -14.82 3.79
CA ALA A 40 -17.85 -14.66 5.19
C ALA A 40 -17.69 -13.20 5.66
N SER A 41 -17.73 -12.20 4.80
CA SER A 41 -17.88 -10.82 5.25
C SER A 41 -18.42 -9.91 4.13
N PHE A 42 -19.50 -9.21 4.41
CA PHE A 42 -20.07 -8.15 3.56
C PHE A 42 -19.08 -6.98 3.28
N ARG A 43 -17.88 -7.00 3.85
CA ARG A 43 -16.85 -5.99 3.66
C ARG A 43 -15.49 -6.65 3.51
N ASN A 44 -14.70 -6.15 2.55
CA ASN A 44 -13.31 -6.53 2.34
C ASN A 44 -12.51 -6.41 3.67
N PRO A 45 -11.70 -7.43 4.04
CA PRO A 45 -10.95 -7.44 5.32
C PRO A 45 -9.97 -6.26 5.44
N PHE A 46 -9.49 -5.71 4.33
CA PHE A 46 -8.59 -4.55 4.32
C PHE A 46 -9.28 -3.32 4.91
N ILE A 47 -10.47 -2.96 4.42
CA ILE A 47 -11.21 -1.80 4.92
C ILE A 47 -11.73 -2.02 6.35
N LYS A 48 -12.10 -3.26 6.70
CA LYS A 48 -12.52 -3.60 8.05
C LYS A 48 -11.42 -3.31 9.08
N VAL A 49 -10.19 -3.64 8.74
CA VAL A 49 -9.04 -3.40 9.61
C VAL A 49 -8.72 -1.92 9.73
N LEU A 50 -8.82 -1.15 8.64
CA LEU A 50 -8.53 0.28 8.65
C LEU A 50 -9.59 1.11 9.39
N ARG A 51 -10.82 0.60 9.54
CA ARG A 51 -11.91 1.26 10.29
C ARG A 51 -11.99 0.82 11.75
N LYS A 52 -11.02 0.08 12.26
CA LYS A 52 -10.96 -0.27 13.69
C LYS A 52 -10.67 0.94 14.55
N ASP A 53 -10.97 0.85 15.84
CA ASP A 53 -10.56 1.86 16.80
C ASP A 53 -9.03 1.92 16.94
N GLY A 54 -8.51 3.15 16.97
CA GLY A 54 -7.08 3.43 17.11
C GLY A 54 -6.31 3.34 15.79
N LEU A 55 -5.02 3.65 15.84
CA LEU A 55 -4.14 3.75 14.67
C LEU A 55 -3.88 2.39 14.04
N SER A 56 -4.23 2.22 12.78
CA SER A 56 -3.87 1.04 11.97
C SER A 56 -2.45 1.17 11.43
N VAL A 57 -1.71 0.06 11.40
CA VAL A 57 -0.33 0.06 10.90
C VAL A 57 -0.19 -0.91 9.72
N ILE A 58 0.19 -0.35 8.59
CA ILE A 58 0.50 -1.08 7.36
C ILE A 58 2.01 -1.25 7.31
N GLY A 59 2.50 -2.49 7.45
CA GLY A 59 3.93 -2.81 7.40
C GLY A 59 4.36 -3.16 5.98
N GLU A 60 5.29 -2.39 5.41
CA GLU A 60 5.75 -2.60 4.05
C GLU A 60 6.98 -3.51 4.00
N PHE A 61 6.88 -4.59 3.23
CA PHE A 61 7.98 -5.48 2.85
C PHE A 61 8.81 -4.80 1.77
N LYS A 62 9.90 -4.14 2.18
CA LYS A 62 10.69 -3.24 1.32
C LYS A 62 12.16 -3.60 1.29
N LYS A 63 12.59 -4.19 0.17
CA LYS A 63 13.99 -4.56 -0.04
C LYS A 63 14.85 -3.35 -0.41
N ALA A 64 14.35 -2.54 -1.32
CA ALA A 64 15.07 -1.39 -1.86
C ALA A 64 14.14 -0.22 -2.20
N SER A 65 14.70 0.94 -2.46
CA SER A 65 14.00 2.09 -3.04
C SER A 65 14.92 2.95 -3.88
N PRO A 66 14.41 3.72 -4.86
CA PRO A 66 15.21 4.63 -5.69
C PRO A 66 16.02 5.65 -4.88
N SER A 67 15.46 6.14 -3.77
CA SER A 67 16.06 7.18 -2.93
C SER A 67 17.10 6.66 -1.92
N LYS A 68 17.11 5.36 -1.60
CA LYS A 68 17.94 4.78 -0.54
C LYS A 68 18.77 3.59 -1.00
N GLY A 69 18.59 3.12 -2.23
CA GLY A 69 19.20 1.86 -2.67
C GLY A 69 18.68 0.66 -1.90
N ILE A 70 19.51 -0.33 -1.64
CA ILE A 70 19.17 -1.52 -0.85
C ILE A 70 19.03 -1.12 0.62
N ILE A 71 17.87 -1.44 1.19
CA ILE A 71 17.53 -1.18 2.60
C ILE A 71 17.88 -2.40 3.46
N VAL A 72 17.61 -3.60 2.94
CA VAL A 72 17.91 -4.89 3.58
C VAL A 72 18.55 -5.81 2.55
N GLU A 73 19.80 -6.24 2.80
CA GLU A 73 20.51 -7.15 1.90
C GLU A 73 19.95 -8.56 1.96
N ASP A 74 19.82 -9.10 3.15
CA ASP A 74 19.21 -10.42 3.40
C ASP A 74 17.69 -10.29 3.58
N PHE A 75 16.98 -10.25 2.45
CA PHE A 75 15.54 -10.04 2.40
C PHE A 75 14.80 -11.37 2.52
N ASN A 76 14.62 -11.83 3.76
CA ASN A 76 13.93 -13.09 4.06
C ASN A 76 12.45 -12.84 4.40
N ILE A 77 11.56 -13.23 3.49
CA ILE A 77 10.10 -13.03 3.63
C ILE A 77 9.54 -13.64 4.92
N LYS A 78 9.98 -14.84 5.29
CA LYS A 78 9.48 -15.54 6.48
C LYS A 78 9.92 -14.84 7.77
N GLU A 79 11.14 -14.37 7.82
CA GLU A 79 11.64 -13.61 8.98
C GLU A 79 10.91 -12.28 9.14
N ILE A 80 10.70 -11.55 8.03
CA ILE A 80 9.94 -10.29 8.04
C ILE A 80 8.50 -10.55 8.46
N LEU A 81 7.86 -11.59 7.95
CA LEU A 81 6.50 -11.98 8.34
C LEU A 81 6.40 -12.30 9.83
N ASN A 82 7.33 -13.07 10.37
CA ASN A 82 7.36 -13.39 11.80
C ASN A 82 7.55 -12.13 12.64
N TYR A 83 8.45 -11.25 12.21
CA TYR A 83 8.66 -9.97 12.86
C TYR A 83 7.40 -9.10 12.86
N TYR A 84 6.74 -8.93 11.70
CA TYR A 84 5.52 -8.14 11.57
C TYR A 84 4.36 -8.73 12.39
N THR A 85 4.22 -10.04 12.39
CA THR A 85 3.25 -10.74 13.25
C THR A 85 3.55 -10.49 14.74
N TYR A 86 4.83 -10.58 15.13
CA TYR A 86 5.25 -10.36 16.52
C TYR A 86 4.99 -8.94 17.01
N ILE A 87 5.21 -7.92 16.19
CA ILE A 87 4.97 -6.52 16.56
C ILE A 87 3.51 -6.07 16.32
N GLY A 88 2.66 -6.94 15.78
CA GLY A 88 1.23 -6.66 15.62
C GLY A 88 0.90 -5.72 14.46
N ILE A 89 1.49 -5.95 13.28
CA ILE A 89 1.12 -5.23 12.06
C ILE A 89 -0.28 -5.66 11.60
N ASP A 90 -1.08 -4.70 11.19
CA ASP A 90 -2.49 -4.89 10.86
C ASP A 90 -2.73 -5.27 9.39
N VAL A 91 -1.90 -4.75 8.50
CA VAL A 91 -1.95 -4.96 7.05
C VAL A 91 -0.53 -5.11 6.52
N PHE A 92 -0.31 -6.03 5.60
CA PHE A 92 0.96 -6.16 4.89
C PHE A 92 0.92 -5.41 3.57
N SER A 93 1.86 -4.49 3.35
CA SER A 93 2.10 -3.86 2.06
C SER A 93 3.25 -4.60 1.37
N ILE A 94 2.97 -5.22 0.21
CA ILE A 94 3.95 -6.02 -0.51
C ILE A 94 4.34 -5.29 -1.79
N LEU A 95 5.61 -4.87 -1.86
CA LEU A 95 6.16 -4.29 -3.08
C LEU A 95 6.31 -5.37 -4.16
N THR A 96 5.68 -5.15 -5.31
CA THR A 96 5.77 -6.03 -6.49
C THR A 96 6.44 -5.34 -7.68
N GLU A 97 6.88 -4.09 -7.53
CA GLU A 97 7.68 -3.37 -8.51
C GLU A 97 9.11 -3.94 -8.53
N GLU A 98 9.54 -4.46 -9.69
CA GLU A 98 10.73 -5.31 -9.80
C GLU A 98 12.03 -4.52 -10.06
N ASP A 99 11.96 -3.42 -10.85
CA ASP A 99 13.15 -2.76 -11.39
C ASP A 99 13.81 -1.80 -10.41
N PHE A 100 13.02 -1.05 -9.66
CA PHE A 100 13.47 0.05 -8.81
C PHE A 100 13.33 -0.25 -7.31
N PHE A 101 12.39 -1.12 -6.95
CA PHE A 101 12.14 -1.50 -5.55
C PHE A 101 12.58 -2.94 -5.25
N LEU A 102 13.01 -3.69 -6.27
CA LEU A 102 13.40 -5.10 -6.17
C LEU A 102 12.30 -5.96 -5.55
N GLY A 103 11.04 -5.62 -5.84
CA GLY A 103 9.86 -6.37 -5.44
C GLY A 103 9.63 -7.59 -6.33
N CYS A 104 8.61 -8.38 -5.98
CA CYS A 104 8.25 -9.58 -6.75
C CYS A 104 6.84 -10.04 -6.41
N ASP A 105 6.06 -10.47 -7.41
CA ASP A 105 4.74 -11.07 -7.21
C ASP A 105 4.78 -12.34 -6.37
N ASP A 106 5.89 -13.07 -6.42
CA ASP A 106 6.05 -14.31 -5.65
C ASP A 106 6.10 -14.05 -4.13
N TYR A 107 6.58 -12.88 -3.70
CA TYR A 107 6.50 -12.48 -2.29
C TYR A 107 5.06 -12.42 -1.79
N LEU A 108 4.17 -11.83 -2.59
CA LEU A 108 2.75 -11.77 -2.25
C LEU A 108 2.12 -13.18 -2.21
N LYS A 109 2.40 -14.01 -3.20
CA LYS A 109 1.91 -15.39 -3.26
C LYS A 109 2.39 -16.23 -2.07
N GLU A 110 3.67 -16.09 -1.68
CA GLU A 110 4.25 -16.80 -0.55
C GLU A 110 3.59 -16.39 0.77
N ILE A 111 3.46 -15.08 1.01
CA ILE A 111 2.81 -14.57 2.22
C ILE A 111 1.34 -14.99 2.27
N ARG A 112 0.60 -14.94 1.15
CA ARG A 112 -0.81 -15.33 1.13
C ARG A 112 -1.04 -16.80 1.47
N LYS A 113 -0.09 -17.68 1.15
CA LYS A 113 -0.18 -19.11 1.51
C LYS A 113 -0.11 -19.38 3.02
N ILE A 114 0.52 -18.48 3.78
CA ILE A 114 0.85 -18.71 5.20
C ILE A 114 0.26 -17.67 6.14
N SER A 115 -0.43 -16.65 5.60
CA SER A 115 -1.08 -15.60 6.40
C SER A 115 -2.42 -15.18 5.83
N HIS A 116 -3.38 -14.91 6.73
CA HIS A 116 -4.70 -14.33 6.42
C HIS A 116 -4.74 -12.81 6.64
N THR A 117 -3.67 -12.21 7.12
CA THR A 117 -3.57 -10.75 7.26
C THR A 117 -3.87 -10.07 5.92
N PRO A 118 -4.67 -8.98 5.89
CA PRO A 118 -4.95 -8.26 4.65
C PRO A 118 -3.67 -7.80 3.97
N ILE A 119 -3.65 -7.91 2.63
CA ILE A 119 -2.49 -7.52 1.81
C ILE A 119 -2.86 -6.37 0.88
N LEU A 120 -2.06 -5.30 0.93
CA LEU A 120 -1.97 -4.25 -0.07
C LEU A 120 -0.89 -4.63 -1.08
N ARG A 121 -1.24 -4.77 -2.36
CA ARG A 121 -0.25 -4.82 -3.44
C ARG A 121 0.27 -3.41 -3.70
N LYS A 122 1.53 -3.17 -3.40
CA LYS A 122 2.20 -1.88 -3.61
C LYS A 122 2.96 -1.94 -4.92
N ASP A 123 2.36 -1.35 -5.97
CA ASP A 123 2.90 -1.31 -7.33
C ASP A 123 2.41 -0.04 -8.05
N PHE A 124 3.01 0.29 -9.20
CA PHE A 124 2.54 1.34 -10.09
C PHE A 124 1.51 0.77 -11.04
N ILE A 125 0.23 0.94 -10.71
CA ILE A 125 -0.89 0.43 -11.51
C ILE A 125 -1.24 1.45 -12.58
N ILE A 126 -1.09 1.05 -13.85
CA ILE A 126 -1.29 1.88 -15.05
C ILE A 126 -2.22 1.24 -16.08
N ASP A 127 -2.57 -0.03 -15.88
CA ASP A 127 -3.40 -0.84 -16.77
C ASP A 127 -4.35 -1.73 -15.96
N PHE A 128 -5.55 -1.98 -16.46
CA PHE A 128 -6.54 -2.86 -15.82
C PHE A 128 -6.03 -4.29 -15.64
N TYR A 129 -5.13 -4.72 -16.52
CA TYR A 129 -4.45 -6.00 -16.38
C TYR A 129 -3.89 -6.22 -14.98
N GLN A 130 -3.25 -5.19 -14.40
CA GLN A 130 -2.65 -5.26 -13.07
C GLN A 130 -3.71 -5.34 -11.95
N ILE A 131 -4.93 -4.83 -12.17
CA ILE A 131 -6.05 -5.00 -11.24
C ILE A 131 -6.46 -6.47 -11.19
N TYR A 132 -6.65 -7.11 -12.36
CA TYR A 132 -7.00 -8.53 -12.44
C TYR A 132 -5.89 -9.41 -11.86
N GLU A 133 -4.65 -9.09 -12.19
CA GLU A 133 -3.46 -9.77 -11.64
C GLU A 133 -3.41 -9.67 -10.11
N SER A 134 -3.67 -8.49 -9.54
CA SER A 134 -3.71 -8.29 -8.08
C SER A 134 -4.73 -9.19 -7.41
N LYS A 135 -5.91 -9.35 -8.02
CA LYS A 135 -6.94 -10.26 -7.52
C LYS A 135 -6.51 -11.71 -7.58
N VAL A 136 -5.94 -12.15 -8.69
CA VAL A 136 -5.42 -13.52 -8.87
C VAL A 136 -4.29 -13.82 -7.89
N LEU A 137 -3.42 -12.86 -7.62
CA LEU A 137 -2.35 -12.96 -6.63
C LEU A 137 -2.87 -13.08 -5.18
N GLY A 138 -4.11 -12.63 -4.91
CA GLY A 138 -4.73 -12.69 -3.59
C GLY A 138 -4.56 -11.43 -2.75
N ALA A 139 -4.33 -10.28 -3.38
CA ALA A 139 -4.38 -8.99 -2.70
C ALA A 139 -5.81 -8.66 -2.20
N ASN A 140 -5.91 -7.88 -1.15
CA ASN A 140 -7.16 -7.32 -0.64
C ASN A 140 -7.30 -5.84 -0.99
N GLY A 141 -6.18 -5.15 -1.16
CA GLY A 141 -6.11 -3.77 -1.60
C GLY A 141 -5.01 -3.57 -2.63
N ILE A 142 -5.11 -2.46 -3.34
CA ILE A 142 -4.13 -2.02 -4.35
C ILE A 142 -3.81 -0.55 -4.18
N LEU A 143 -2.62 -0.15 -4.61
CA LEU A 143 -2.25 1.27 -4.68
C LEU A 143 -2.72 1.87 -6.00
N LEU A 144 -3.42 3.00 -5.94
CA LEU A 144 -3.68 3.85 -7.10
C LEU A 144 -3.06 5.24 -6.85
N ILE A 145 -2.14 5.66 -7.71
CA ILE A 145 -1.43 6.93 -7.56
C ILE A 145 -2.15 8.01 -8.38
N ALA A 146 -2.70 9.01 -7.71
CA ALA A 146 -3.52 10.04 -8.35
C ALA A 146 -2.74 10.81 -9.45
N SER A 147 -1.48 11.16 -9.20
CA SER A 147 -0.62 11.85 -10.18
C SER A 147 -0.29 11.00 -11.42
N VAL A 148 -0.29 9.68 -11.29
CA VAL A 148 -0.01 8.74 -12.41
C VAL A 148 -1.25 8.52 -13.26
N LEU A 149 -2.42 8.37 -12.63
CA LEU A 149 -3.67 8.04 -13.33
C LEU A 149 -4.41 9.28 -13.86
N GLY A 150 -4.25 10.44 -13.21
CA GLY A 150 -4.97 11.66 -13.58
C GLY A 150 -6.47 11.41 -13.65
N GLU A 151 -7.15 11.93 -14.69
CA GLU A 151 -8.60 11.78 -14.89
C GLU A 151 -9.05 10.31 -15.06
N ARG A 152 -8.14 9.37 -15.31
CA ARG A 152 -8.45 7.94 -15.38
C ARG A 152 -8.63 7.31 -13.99
N LEU A 153 -8.30 8.02 -12.91
CA LEU A 153 -8.41 7.50 -11.54
C LEU A 153 -9.79 6.89 -11.25
N GLY A 154 -10.86 7.56 -11.68
CA GLY A 154 -12.22 7.09 -11.45
C GLY A 154 -12.55 5.76 -12.13
N GLU A 155 -12.00 5.50 -13.32
CA GLU A 155 -12.16 4.24 -14.04
C GLU A 155 -11.44 3.10 -13.28
N PHE A 156 -10.20 3.34 -12.88
CA PHE A 156 -9.40 2.37 -12.13
C PHE A 156 -9.99 2.07 -10.76
N TYR A 157 -10.49 3.11 -10.09
CA TYR A 157 -11.16 2.96 -8.79
C TYR A 157 -12.39 2.06 -8.89
N LYS A 158 -13.27 2.32 -9.86
CA LYS A 158 -14.47 1.51 -10.10
C LYS A 158 -14.14 0.07 -10.47
N GLU A 159 -13.16 -0.11 -11.34
CA GLU A 159 -12.74 -1.46 -11.77
C GLU A 159 -12.14 -2.25 -10.60
N ALA A 160 -11.31 -1.64 -9.76
CA ALA A 160 -10.79 -2.28 -8.56
C ALA A 160 -11.92 -2.73 -7.62
N LYS A 161 -12.90 -1.86 -7.36
CA LYS A 161 -14.07 -2.18 -6.53
C LYS A 161 -14.91 -3.32 -7.12
N ARG A 162 -15.04 -3.40 -8.46
CA ARG A 162 -15.73 -4.50 -9.16
C ARG A 162 -15.08 -5.86 -8.84
N PHE A 163 -13.77 -5.90 -8.65
CA PHE A 163 -13.02 -7.10 -8.28
C PHE A 163 -12.83 -7.28 -6.77
N ASN A 164 -13.62 -6.59 -5.94
CA ASN A 164 -13.51 -6.64 -4.47
C ASN A 164 -12.08 -6.36 -3.99
N LEU A 165 -11.41 -5.39 -4.62
CA LEU A 165 -10.14 -4.82 -4.19
C LEU A 165 -10.39 -3.43 -3.64
N GLU A 166 -9.77 -3.10 -2.49
CA GLU A 166 -9.85 -1.76 -1.90
C GLU A 166 -8.70 -0.89 -2.40
N PRO A 167 -8.99 0.20 -3.16
CA PRO A 167 -7.94 1.11 -3.58
C PRO A 167 -7.51 2.02 -2.43
N LEU A 168 -6.21 2.00 -2.10
CA LEU A 168 -5.53 3.06 -1.39
C LEU A 168 -5.11 4.10 -2.43
N VAL A 169 -5.74 5.28 -2.41
CA VAL A 169 -5.46 6.34 -3.39
C VAL A 169 -4.40 7.28 -2.83
N GLU A 170 -3.19 7.18 -3.39
CA GLU A 170 -2.05 7.99 -2.97
C GLU A 170 -2.12 9.39 -3.59
N ILE A 171 -1.96 10.41 -2.73
CA ILE A 171 -1.95 11.82 -3.08
C ILE A 171 -0.74 12.54 -2.46
N HIS A 172 -0.29 13.64 -3.10
CA HIS A 172 0.84 14.46 -2.64
C HIS A 172 0.47 15.93 -2.42
N ASN A 173 -0.67 16.37 -2.92
CA ASN A 173 -1.09 17.78 -2.89
C ASN A 173 -2.61 17.93 -2.99
N LYS A 174 -3.06 19.18 -2.84
CA LYS A 174 -4.48 19.53 -2.86
C LYS A 174 -5.18 19.19 -4.18
N ALA A 175 -4.52 19.36 -5.33
CA ALA A 175 -5.13 19.06 -6.63
C ALA A 175 -5.39 17.56 -6.79
N GLU A 176 -4.46 16.73 -6.33
CA GLU A 176 -4.63 15.27 -6.31
C GLU A 176 -5.70 14.83 -5.29
N LEU A 177 -5.80 15.53 -4.15
CA LEU A 177 -6.89 15.31 -3.19
C LEU A 177 -8.25 15.64 -3.84
N ASP A 178 -8.37 16.78 -4.53
CA ASP A 178 -9.62 17.16 -5.19
C ASP A 178 -10.05 16.13 -6.25
N LEU A 179 -9.07 15.55 -6.94
CA LEU A 179 -9.31 14.46 -7.89
C LEU A 179 -9.82 13.19 -7.18
N ALA A 180 -9.21 12.80 -6.06
CA ALA A 180 -9.64 11.65 -5.27
C ALA A 180 -11.07 11.86 -4.72
N LEU A 181 -11.38 13.06 -4.23
CA LEU A 181 -12.71 13.41 -3.73
C LEU A 181 -13.76 13.47 -4.84
N LYS A 182 -13.40 13.94 -6.05
CA LYS A 182 -14.27 13.94 -7.23
C LYS A 182 -14.81 12.53 -7.55
N TYR A 183 -14.00 11.50 -7.33
CA TYR A 183 -14.37 10.10 -7.58
C TYR A 183 -14.81 9.35 -6.33
N ASP A 184 -15.07 10.07 -5.23
CA ASP A 184 -15.53 9.52 -3.96
C ASP A 184 -14.63 8.39 -3.40
N CYS A 185 -13.31 8.53 -3.57
CA CYS A 185 -12.35 7.55 -3.07
C CYS A 185 -12.45 7.45 -1.54
N GLU A 186 -12.56 6.22 -1.02
CA GLU A 186 -12.83 5.97 0.40
C GLU A 186 -11.56 6.00 1.26
N ILE A 187 -10.43 5.48 0.72
CA ILE A 187 -9.15 5.39 1.43
C ILE A 187 -8.16 6.32 0.74
N ILE A 188 -7.68 7.33 1.46
CA ILE A 188 -6.76 8.34 0.95
C ILE A 188 -5.40 8.18 1.65
N GLY A 189 -4.37 7.90 0.86
CA GLY A 189 -2.99 7.85 1.30
C GLY A 189 -2.30 9.19 1.07
N VAL A 190 -1.93 9.88 2.13
CA VAL A 190 -1.15 11.12 2.03
C VAL A 190 0.33 10.77 2.07
N ASN A 191 1.01 10.89 0.93
CA ASN A 191 2.43 10.60 0.84
C ASN A 191 3.25 11.85 1.22
N ASN A 192 3.97 11.77 2.35
CA ASN A 192 4.83 12.82 2.86
C ASN A 192 6.16 12.98 2.08
N ARG A 193 6.37 12.16 1.04
CA ARG A 193 7.55 12.25 0.15
C ARG A 193 7.18 12.88 -1.17
N ASP A 194 7.84 13.97 -1.51
CA ASP A 194 7.77 14.56 -2.85
C ASP A 194 8.45 13.61 -3.87
N LEU A 195 7.71 13.21 -4.90
CA LEU A 195 8.22 12.29 -5.94
C LEU A 195 9.23 12.93 -6.90
N LYS A 196 9.38 14.28 -6.88
CA LYS A 196 10.30 15.00 -7.76
C LYS A 196 11.70 15.16 -7.18
N ASN A 197 11.77 15.45 -5.87
CA ASN A 197 13.04 15.77 -5.19
C ASN A 197 13.34 14.85 -4.00
N PHE A 198 12.43 13.90 -3.68
CA PHE A 198 12.49 12.97 -2.56
C PHE A 198 12.52 13.61 -1.16
N ASN A 199 12.25 14.91 -1.07
CA ASN A 199 12.10 15.55 0.22
C ASN A 199 10.92 14.97 0.98
N VAL A 200 11.06 14.86 2.30
CA VAL A 200 10.05 14.28 3.19
C VAL A 200 9.69 15.30 4.25
N SER A 201 8.37 15.56 4.42
CA SER A 201 7.85 16.40 5.50
C SER A 201 6.50 15.87 5.97
N LEU A 202 6.37 15.61 7.27
CA LEU A 202 5.10 15.23 7.89
C LEU A 202 4.06 16.37 7.86
N ASP A 203 4.49 17.59 7.60
CA ASP A 203 3.59 18.74 7.45
C ASP A 203 2.62 18.59 6.26
N ILE A 204 2.99 17.82 5.23
CA ILE A 204 2.09 17.51 4.10
C ILE A 204 0.81 16.86 4.61
N THR A 205 0.93 15.83 5.46
CA THR A 205 -0.25 15.21 6.11
C THR A 205 -0.99 16.21 6.96
N LYS A 206 -0.30 17.00 7.79
CA LYS A 206 -0.89 18.01 8.69
C LYS A 206 -1.73 19.06 7.95
N GLU A 207 -1.28 19.45 6.77
CA GLU A 207 -2.00 20.44 5.94
C GLU A 207 -3.19 19.82 5.22
N LEU A 208 -2.99 18.67 4.56
CA LEU A 208 -4.02 18.05 3.73
C LEU A 208 -5.17 17.43 4.54
N ILE A 209 -4.90 16.90 5.72
CA ILE A 209 -5.92 16.26 6.57
C ILE A 209 -7.09 17.19 6.87
N ARG A 210 -6.84 18.48 6.98
CA ARG A 210 -7.88 19.51 7.23
C ARG A 210 -8.87 19.66 6.09
N CYS A 211 -8.49 19.22 4.89
CA CYS A 211 -9.29 19.30 3.66
C CYS A 211 -9.96 17.96 3.33
N ILE A 212 -9.69 16.89 4.08
CA ILE A 212 -10.27 15.57 3.84
C ILE A 212 -11.55 15.41 4.67
N PRO A 213 -12.67 15.02 4.07
CA PRO A 213 -13.91 14.72 4.81
C PRO A 213 -13.73 13.62 5.85
N LYS A 214 -14.42 13.74 6.99
CA LYS A 214 -14.28 12.83 8.15
C LYS A 214 -14.77 11.41 7.92
N ASP A 215 -15.54 11.16 6.88
CA ASP A 215 -16.02 9.83 6.48
C ASP A 215 -14.95 9.03 5.71
N LYS A 216 -13.89 9.70 5.24
CA LYS A 216 -12.78 9.06 4.54
C LYS A 216 -11.79 8.44 5.55
N ILE A 217 -11.10 7.38 5.10
CA ILE A 217 -9.99 6.77 5.83
C ILE A 217 -8.70 7.43 5.37
N ILE A 218 -7.90 7.92 6.32
CA ILE A 218 -6.67 8.66 6.03
C ILE A 218 -5.46 7.85 6.47
N ILE A 219 -4.58 7.53 5.53
CA ILE A 219 -3.32 6.82 5.77
C ILE A 219 -2.16 7.78 5.50
N ALA A 220 -1.28 7.99 6.49
CA ALA A 220 -0.04 8.72 6.28
C ALA A 220 1.05 7.76 5.77
N GLU A 221 1.67 8.12 4.65
CA GLU A 221 2.73 7.34 4.01
C GLU A 221 4.05 8.11 4.00
N SER A 222 5.17 7.40 4.15
CA SER A 222 6.52 7.96 4.18
C SER A 222 6.81 8.89 5.37
N GLY A 223 8.09 9.08 5.69
CA GLY A 223 8.55 10.07 6.66
C GLY A 223 8.53 9.63 8.12
N ILE A 224 8.01 8.46 8.44
CA ILE A 224 7.98 7.93 9.80
C ILE A 224 9.26 7.12 10.02
N MET A 225 10.17 7.66 10.83
CA MET A 225 11.50 7.09 11.09
C MET A 225 11.75 6.79 12.57
N SER A 226 10.80 7.13 13.46
CA SER A 226 10.90 6.93 14.90
C SER A 226 9.54 6.72 15.55
N ILE A 227 9.52 6.35 16.84
CA ILE A 227 8.29 6.30 17.65
C ILE A 227 7.74 7.70 17.89
N GLU A 228 8.60 8.69 17.98
CA GLU A 228 8.25 10.11 18.12
C GLU A 228 7.45 10.59 16.89
N ASP A 229 7.89 10.24 15.69
CA ASP A 229 7.13 10.54 14.44
C ASP A 229 5.75 9.87 14.45
N LEU A 230 5.65 8.63 14.96
CA LEU A 230 4.37 7.95 15.12
C LEU A 230 3.42 8.68 16.07
N ASN A 231 3.93 9.23 17.19
CA ASN A 231 3.14 10.03 18.10
C ASN A 231 2.64 11.31 17.42
N VAL A 232 3.52 12.01 16.70
CA VAL A 232 3.16 13.23 15.94
C VAL A 232 2.06 12.95 14.92
N ILE A 233 2.22 11.90 14.13
CA ILE A 233 1.22 11.53 13.10
C ILE A 233 -0.11 11.10 13.75
N LYS A 234 -0.08 10.38 14.87
CA LYS A 234 -1.28 10.01 15.61
C LYS A 234 -2.05 11.25 16.09
N GLU A 235 -1.34 12.30 16.55
CA GLU A 235 -1.95 13.57 16.96
C GLU A 235 -2.61 14.33 15.79
N TYR A 236 -2.19 14.10 14.56
CA TYR A 236 -2.86 14.68 13.38
C TYR A 236 -4.23 14.04 13.11
N GLY A 237 -4.54 12.90 13.72
CA GLY A 237 -5.84 12.25 13.63
C GLY A 237 -6.01 11.41 12.37
N VAL A 238 -4.93 10.80 11.85
CA VAL A 238 -5.01 9.80 10.77
C VAL A 238 -5.54 8.46 11.30
N ASP A 239 -6.18 7.69 10.43
CA ASP A 239 -6.70 6.34 10.76
C ASP A 239 -5.61 5.28 10.70
N GLY A 240 -4.55 5.54 9.93
CA GLY A 240 -3.44 4.60 9.81
C GLY A 240 -2.17 5.20 9.25
N VAL A 241 -1.12 4.38 9.29
CA VAL A 241 0.21 4.71 8.77
C VAL A 241 0.77 3.56 7.92
N LEU A 242 1.53 3.90 6.87
CA LEU A 242 2.28 2.93 6.07
C LEU A 242 3.78 3.13 6.31
N ILE A 243 4.45 2.08 6.82
CA ILE A 243 5.84 2.13 7.27
C ILE A 243 6.62 0.97 6.67
N GLY A 244 7.70 1.27 5.96
CA GLY A 244 8.62 0.27 5.42
C GLY A 244 10.02 0.42 5.98
N GLU A 245 10.73 1.50 5.64
CA GLU A 245 12.15 1.67 5.94
C GLU A 245 12.48 1.52 7.44
N LEU A 246 11.71 2.15 8.32
CA LEU A 246 11.92 2.05 9.77
C LEU A 246 11.87 0.60 10.24
N PHE A 247 10.82 -0.12 9.89
CA PHE A 247 10.65 -1.50 10.33
C PHE A 247 11.71 -2.43 9.76
N MET A 248 12.06 -2.26 8.49
CA MET A 248 13.10 -3.07 7.85
C MET A 248 14.46 -2.88 8.53
N ARG A 249 14.84 -1.63 8.85
CA ARG A 249 16.09 -1.32 9.54
C ARG A 249 16.11 -1.79 11.00
N LYS A 250 14.93 -1.94 11.62
CA LYS A 250 14.76 -2.29 13.04
C LYS A 250 14.36 -3.75 13.29
N ILE A 251 14.42 -4.60 12.27
CA ILE A 251 13.98 -6.00 12.36
C ILE A 251 14.74 -6.79 13.45
N ASN A 252 15.99 -6.46 13.72
CA ASN A 252 16.83 -7.12 14.74
C ASN A 252 17.01 -6.29 16.03
N ASP A 253 16.34 -5.12 16.15
CA ASP A 253 16.46 -4.23 17.28
C ASP A 253 15.40 -4.57 18.35
N SER A 254 15.84 -5.25 19.43
CA SER A 254 14.97 -5.68 20.52
C SER A 254 14.41 -4.51 21.33
N GLU A 255 15.19 -3.44 21.51
CA GLU A 255 14.76 -2.23 22.23
C GLU A 255 13.66 -1.51 21.46
N PHE A 256 13.84 -1.34 20.14
CA PHE A 256 12.81 -0.79 19.29
C PHE A 256 11.51 -1.61 19.35
N LYS A 257 11.61 -2.93 19.25
CA LYS A 257 10.43 -3.83 19.34
C LYS A 257 9.65 -3.63 20.64
N ALA A 258 10.35 -3.49 21.77
CA ALA A 258 9.73 -3.27 23.07
C ALA A 258 9.00 -1.91 23.11
N LYS A 259 9.68 -0.83 22.72
CA LYS A 259 9.09 0.52 22.65
C LYS A 259 7.91 0.60 21.70
N TYR A 260 8.00 -0.05 20.54
CA TYR A 260 6.90 -0.07 19.57
C TYR A 260 5.68 -0.82 20.13
N LYS A 261 5.87 -1.95 20.82
CA LYS A 261 4.76 -2.66 21.49
C LYS A 261 4.11 -1.81 22.58
N GLU A 262 4.89 -1.07 23.35
CA GLU A 262 4.36 -0.12 24.33
C GLU A 262 3.51 0.96 23.64
N PHE A 263 4.02 1.58 22.55
CA PHE A 263 3.25 2.51 21.73
C PHE A 263 1.92 1.94 21.26
N ARG A 264 1.92 0.67 20.79
CA ARG A 264 0.70 -0.01 20.30
C ARG A 264 -0.32 -0.28 21.41
N ASN A 265 0.12 -0.46 22.64
CA ASN A 265 -0.75 -0.72 23.80
C ASN A 265 -1.32 0.56 24.42
N ASN A 266 -0.67 1.69 24.20
CA ASN A 266 -1.14 3.01 24.65
C ASN A 266 -2.19 3.55 23.65
N LYS A 267 -3.47 3.18 23.89
CA LYS A 267 -4.63 3.61 23.09
C LYS A 267 -4.96 5.08 23.24
#